data_0ae069725ea19a281ced79c643a9f6ee
#
_entry.id   0ae069725ea19a281ced79c643a9f6ee
#
_cell.length_a   1.000
_cell.length_b   1.000
_cell.length_c   1.000
_cell.angle_alpha   90.00
_cell.angle_beta   90.00
_cell.angle_gamma   90.00
#
_symmetry.space_group_name_H-M   'P 1'
#
loop_
_entity.id
_entity.type
_entity.pdbx_description
1 polymer ?
#
loop_
_entity_poly.entity_id
_entity_poly.type
_entity_poly.pdbx_seq_one_letter_code
_entity_poly.pdbx_strand_id
1 'polypeptide(L)'
;MAEVTWIKGTINPPQSGEYYVTLEAKHDMIDPETGKVYYKTGDAMIDVDCYNAEYSFWEQLGKDNPFWAVVCWANILKPDIPDGVRDRLVEYLGTKVKWQNGHWCVEEEKNNGNA
;
A
#
# COMPACT_ATOMS: atom_id res chain seq x y z
N MET A 1 2.17 15.89 14.39
CA MET A 1 2.57 14.83 13.45
C MET A 1 1.58 13.68 13.53
N ALA A 2 1.03 13.32 12.39
CA ALA A 2 0.06 12.23 12.37
C ALA A 2 0.79 10.88 12.50
N GLU A 3 0.29 10.02 13.37
CA GLU A 3 0.84 8.70 13.57
C GLU A 3 -0.04 7.65 12.91
N VAL A 4 0.59 6.62 12.37
CA VAL A 4 -0.13 5.49 11.81
C VAL A 4 -0.68 4.65 12.95
N THR A 5 -1.97 4.37 12.93
CA THR A 5 -2.61 3.50 13.91
C THR A 5 -2.80 2.12 13.31
N TRP A 6 -2.08 1.14 13.85
CA TRP A 6 -2.14 -0.24 13.38
C TRP A 6 -3.31 -0.99 14.00
N ILE A 7 -4.05 -1.69 13.15
CA ILE A 7 -5.22 -2.50 13.54
C ILE A 7 -4.88 -3.97 13.30
N LYS A 8 -5.27 -4.82 14.23
CA LYS A 8 -4.98 -6.26 14.15
C LYS A 8 -5.50 -6.87 12.86
N GLY A 9 -4.70 -7.74 12.25
CA GLY A 9 -5.08 -8.40 11.00
C GLY A 9 -6.31 -9.28 11.08
N THR A 10 -6.73 -9.66 12.29
CA THR A 10 -7.96 -10.41 12.50
C THR A 10 -9.23 -9.56 12.34
N ILE A 11 -9.07 -8.23 12.34
CA ILE A 11 -10.16 -7.28 12.11
C ILE A 11 -10.07 -6.84 10.65
N ASN A 12 -11.12 -7.07 9.87
CA ASN A 12 -11.12 -6.68 8.47
C ASN A 12 -11.33 -5.18 8.30
N PRO A 13 -10.68 -4.56 7.30
CA PRO A 13 -11.00 -3.18 6.96
C PRO A 13 -12.48 -3.01 6.65
N PRO A 14 -13.11 -1.91 7.07
CA PRO A 14 -14.55 -1.72 6.91
C PRO A 14 -14.98 -1.43 5.47
N GLN A 15 -14.07 -1.07 4.61
CA GLN A 15 -14.39 -0.76 3.22
C GLN A 15 -13.22 -1.10 2.33
N SER A 16 -13.52 -1.30 1.05
CA SER A 16 -12.50 -1.53 0.03
C SER A 16 -11.64 -0.31 -0.14
N GLY A 17 -10.35 -0.52 -0.38
CA GLY A 17 -9.41 0.57 -0.59
C GLY A 17 -7.99 0.11 -0.32
N GLU A 18 -7.08 1.06 -0.35
CA GLU A 18 -5.67 0.83 -0.12
C GLU A 18 -5.30 1.09 1.32
N TYR A 19 -4.47 0.23 1.86
CA TYR A 19 -4.04 0.29 3.26
C TYR A 19 -2.57 -0.09 3.35
N TYR A 20 -1.90 0.40 4.38
CA TYR A 20 -0.63 -0.19 4.78
C TYR A 20 -0.89 -1.56 5.38
N VAL A 21 -0.03 -2.51 5.09
CA VAL A 21 -0.10 -3.84 5.68
C VAL A 21 1.27 -4.22 6.24
N THR A 22 1.28 -4.81 7.41
CA THR A 22 2.48 -5.45 7.94
C THR A 22 2.36 -6.93 7.65
N LEU A 23 3.29 -7.45 6.89
CA LEU A 23 3.32 -8.84 6.45
C LEU A 23 4.35 -9.60 7.27
N GLU A 24 4.02 -10.83 7.64
CA GLU A 24 4.93 -11.72 8.34
C GLU A 24 5.13 -12.98 7.51
N ALA A 25 6.38 -13.38 7.37
CA ALA A 25 6.73 -14.59 6.62
C ALA A 25 6.26 -15.83 7.37
N LYS A 26 5.48 -16.66 6.69
CA LYS A 26 4.96 -17.92 7.23
C LYS A 26 6.00 -19.04 7.20
N HIS A 27 6.94 -18.95 6.28
CA HIS A 27 7.97 -19.95 6.04
C HIS A 27 9.28 -19.29 5.72
N ASP A 28 10.37 -20.01 5.87
CA ASP A 28 11.65 -19.58 5.35
C ASP A 28 11.58 -19.55 3.82
N MET A 29 12.07 -18.48 3.23
CA MET A 29 12.12 -18.33 1.77
C MET A 29 13.57 -18.46 1.31
N ILE A 30 13.88 -19.56 0.69
CA ILE A 30 15.25 -19.97 0.36
C ILE A 30 15.37 -20.12 -1.16
N ASP A 31 16.45 -19.57 -1.72
CA ASP A 31 16.77 -19.79 -3.12
C ASP A 31 17.21 -21.26 -3.29
N PRO A 32 16.49 -22.05 -4.10
CA PRO A 32 16.81 -23.47 -4.25
C PRO A 32 18.16 -23.73 -4.96
N GLU A 33 18.67 -22.76 -5.70
CA GLU A 33 19.94 -22.92 -6.41
C GLU A 33 21.15 -22.60 -5.54
N THR A 34 21.05 -21.54 -4.74
CA THR A 34 22.18 -21.05 -3.95
C THR A 34 22.08 -21.36 -2.48
N GLY A 35 20.90 -21.74 -1.99
CA GLY A 35 20.64 -21.94 -0.56
C GLY A 35 20.55 -20.63 0.21
N LYS A 36 20.56 -19.49 -0.47
CA LYS A 36 20.45 -18.20 0.18
C LYS A 36 19.07 -18.03 0.80
N VAL A 37 19.02 -17.63 2.07
CA VAL A 37 17.77 -17.35 2.76
C VAL A 37 17.43 -15.87 2.56
N TYR A 38 16.30 -15.59 1.88
CA TYR A 38 15.82 -14.23 1.70
C TYR A 38 15.01 -13.75 2.91
N TYR A 39 14.15 -14.61 3.42
CA TYR A 39 13.32 -14.31 4.59
C TYR A 39 13.23 -15.55 5.46
N LYS A 40 13.23 -15.33 6.76
CA LYS A 40 13.00 -16.41 7.74
C LYS A 40 11.57 -16.32 8.26
N THR A 41 11.02 -17.42 8.69
CA THR A 41 9.72 -17.46 9.36
C THR A 41 9.68 -16.42 10.46
N GLY A 42 8.67 -15.57 10.46
CA GLY A 42 8.51 -14.49 11.43
C GLY A 42 9.09 -13.15 11.02
N ASP A 43 9.88 -13.10 9.93
CA ASP A 43 10.35 -11.82 9.41
C ASP A 43 9.16 -11.00 8.95
N ALA A 44 9.20 -9.69 9.21
CA ALA A 44 8.11 -8.79 8.90
C ALA A 44 8.55 -7.68 7.96
N MET A 45 7.63 -7.23 7.14
CA MET A 45 7.83 -6.06 6.29
C MET A 45 6.53 -5.28 6.14
N ILE A 46 6.65 -4.02 5.78
CA ILE A 46 5.52 -3.15 5.52
C ILE A 46 5.36 -2.95 4.03
N ASP A 47 4.14 -3.07 3.55
CA ASP A 47 3.80 -2.87 2.15
C ASP A 47 2.46 -2.16 2.04
N VAL A 48 2.01 -1.90 0.84
CA VAL A 48 0.69 -1.35 0.54
C VAL A 48 -0.08 -2.39 -0.25
N ASP A 49 -1.32 -2.65 0.14
CA ASP A 49 -2.18 -3.56 -0.59
C ASP A 49 -3.60 -3.01 -0.64
N CYS A 50 -4.36 -3.43 -1.62
CA CYS A 50 -5.78 -3.13 -1.75
C CYS A 50 -6.59 -4.20 -1.06
N TYR A 51 -7.51 -3.79 -0.19
CA TYR A 51 -8.47 -4.70 0.41
C TYR A 51 -9.77 -4.70 -0.38
N ASN A 52 -10.26 -5.88 -0.70
CA ASN A 52 -11.56 -6.05 -1.35
C ASN A 52 -12.58 -6.45 -0.29
N ALA A 53 -13.40 -5.49 0.15
CA ALA A 53 -14.37 -5.72 1.22
C ALA A 53 -15.56 -6.59 0.77
N GLU A 54 -15.85 -6.63 -0.53
CA GLU A 54 -16.93 -7.45 -1.07
C GLU A 54 -16.61 -8.93 -0.92
N TYR A 55 -15.37 -9.33 -1.18
CA TYR A 55 -14.93 -10.72 -1.11
C TYR A 55 -14.00 -11.01 0.07
N SER A 56 -13.72 -10.00 0.89
CA SER A 56 -12.93 -10.13 2.13
C SER A 56 -11.53 -10.69 1.91
N PHE A 57 -10.75 -10.07 1.04
CA PHE A 57 -9.37 -10.48 0.81
C PHE A 57 -8.48 -9.32 0.39
N TRP A 58 -7.18 -9.52 0.55
CA TRP A 58 -6.15 -8.58 0.12
C TRP A 58 -5.73 -8.94 -1.31
N GLU A 59 -5.89 -8.00 -2.24
CA GLU A 59 -5.78 -8.31 -3.68
C GLU A 59 -4.41 -8.78 -4.13
N GLN A 60 -3.33 -8.18 -3.65
CA GLN A 60 -1.99 -8.64 -4.02
C GLN A 60 -1.64 -9.99 -3.41
N LEU A 61 -2.01 -10.17 -2.16
CA LEU A 61 -1.72 -11.42 -1.45
C LEU A 61 -2.59 -12.58 -1.92
N GLY A 62 -3.83 -12.28 -2.30
CA GLY A 62 -4.81 -13.33 -2.57
C GLY A 62 -5.36 -13.92 -1.28
N LYS A 63 -6.29 -14.86 -1.41
CA LYS A 63 -6.99 -15.42 -0.24
C LYS A 63 -6.12 -16.32 0.62
N ASP A 64 -5.29 -17.13 -0.01
CA ASP A 64 -4.49 -18.13 0.70
C ASP A 64 -3.03 -18.03 0.29
N ASN A 65 -2.41 -16.89 0.63
CA ASN A 65 -0.99 -16.72 0.33
C ASN A 65 -0.14 -17.68 1.18
N PRO A 66 0.66 -18.56 0.57
CA PRO A 66 1.43 -19.53 1.32
C PRO A 66 2.67 -18.95 2.01
N PHE A 67 3.10 -17.75 1.62
CA PHE A 67 4.36 -17.16 2.09
C PHE A 67 4.17 -16.07 3.13
N TRP A 68 3.14 -15.25 2.97
CA TRP A 68 2.94 -14.05 3.77
C TRP A 68 1.56 -14.01 4.41
N ALA A 69 1.51 -13.51 5.64
CA ALA A 69 0.26 -13.24 6.35
C ALA A 69 0.20 -11.78 6.76
N VAL A 70 -0.99 -11.18 6.68
CA VAL A 70 -1.21 -9.84 7.21
C VAL A 70 -1.40 -9.94 8.72
N VAL A 71 -0.49 -9.37 9.48
CA VAL A 71 -0.59 -9.37 10.95
C VAL A 71 -1.25 -8.10 11.48
N CYS A 72 -1.14 -7.00 10.74
CA CYS A 72 -1.88 -5.76 11.04
C CYS A 72 -1.95 -4.89 9.80
N TRP A 73 -2.87 -3.95 9.82
CA TRP A 73 -3.05 -3.00 8.74
C TRP A 73 -3.34 -1.61 9.30
N ALA A 74 -3.19 -0.59 8.47
CA ALA A 74 -3.43 0.78 8.88
C ALA A 74 -3.89 1.63 7.70
N ASN A 75 -4.64 2.68 8.00
CA ASN A 75 -5.04 3.64 6.98
C ASN A 75 -3.81 4.40 6.47
N ILE A 76 -3.77 4.65 5.17
CA ILE A 76 -2.73 5.45 4.56
C ILE A 76 -3.01 6.91 4.88
N LEU A 77 -2.04 7.58 5.49
CA LEU A 77 -2.15 8.98 5.85
C LEU A 77 -1.53 9.84 4.76
N LYS A 78 -2.28 10.84 4.31
CA LYS A 78 -1.74 11.84 3.41
C LYS A 78 -0.71 12.69 4.16
N PRO A 79 0.50 12.88 3.61
CA PRO A 79 1.40 13.85 4.21
C PRO A 79 0.88 15.26 4.01
N ASP A 80 1.15 16.11 4.99
CA ASP A 80 0.84 17.54 4.88
C ASP A 80 1.88 18.19 3.97
N ILE A 81 1.43 18.74 2.87
CA ILE A 81 2.29 19.50 1.96
C ILE A 81 1.87 20.97 2.07
N PRO A 82 2.79 21.86 2.39
CA PRO A 82 2.49 23.28 2.38
C PRO A 82 1.92 23.74 1.04
N ASP A 83 0.91 24.58 1.06
CA ASP A 83 0.20 25.02 -0.14
C ASP A 83 1.15 25.56 -1.22
N GLY A 84 2.14 26.34 -0.83
CA GLY A 84 3.10 26.89 -1.77
C GLY A 84 3.93 25.83 -2.49
N VAL A 85 4.21 24.71 -1.84
CA VAL A 85 4.93 23.60 -2.48
C VAL A 85 4.01 22.91 -3.48
N ARG A 86 2.75 22.70 -3.10
CA ARG A 86 1.75 22.09 -3.97
C ARG A 86 1.54 22.92 -5.24
N ASP A 87 1.42 24.24 -5.08
CA ASP A 87 1.23 25.15 -6.22
C ASP A 87 2.42 25.10 -7.16
N ARG A 88 3.63 25.04 -6.65
CA ARG A 88 4.84 24.90 -7.46
C ARG A 88 4.89 23.59 -8.20
N LEU A 89 4.42 22.50 -7.61
CA LEU A 89 4.36 21.22 -8.30
C LEU A 89 3.36 21.27 -9.45
N VAL A 90 2.20 21.86 -9.23
CA VAL A 90 1.20 22.04 -10.27
C VAL A 90 1.75 22.90 -11.42
N GLU A 91 2.39 24.00 -11.09
CA GLU A 91 2.99 24.89 -12.07
C GLU A 91 4.11 24.21 -12.87
N TYR A 92 4.98 23.50 -12.19
CA TYR A 92 6.11 22.81 -12.81
C TYR A 92 5.66 21.67 -13.72
N LEU A 93 4.71 20.85 -13.25
CA LEU A 93 4.21 19.70 -14.00
C LEU A 93 3.13 20.06 -15.01
N GLY A 94 2.54 21.24 -14.87
CA GLY A 94 1.42 21.66 -15.73
C GLY A 94 0.16 20.85 -15.50
N THR A 95 0.04 20.17 -14.38
CA THR A 95 -1.08 19.31 -14.08
C THR A 95 -1.28 19.16 -12.59
N LYS A 96 -2.46 18.71 -12.22
CA LYS A 96 -2.79 18.47 -10.82
C LYS A 96 -2.15 17.18 -10.31
N VAL A 97 -1.84 17.16 -9.04
CA VAL A 97 -1.32 15.96 -8.38
C VAL A 97 -2.34 15.45 -7.36
N LYS A 98 -2.35 14.17 -7.16
CA LYS A 98 -3.21 13.51 -6.17
C LYS A 98 -2.41 12.49 -5.37
N TRP A 99 -2.86 12.22 -4.15
CA TRP A 99 -2.28 11.17 -3.32
C TRP A 99 -2.89 9.83 -3.70
N GLN A 100 -2.06 8.88 -4.06
CA GLN A 100 -2.51 7.55 -4.46
C GLN A 100 -1.43 6.52 -4.14
N ASN A 101 -1.83 5.40 -3.56
CA ASN A 101 -0.92 4.28 -3.27
C ASN A 101 0.29 4.66 -2.42
N GLY A 102 0.10 5.56 -1.46
CA GLY A 102 1.18 5.96 -0.58
C GLY A 102 2.17 6.95 -1.19
N HIS A 103 1.88 7.54 -2.34
CA HIS A 103 2.73 8.55 -2.96
C HIS A 103 1.92 9.55 -3.79
N TRP A 104 2.56 10.64 -4.15
CA TRP A 104 1.95 11.66 -5.00
C TRP A 104 2.09 11.26 -6.47
N CYS A 105 0.96 11.26 -7.17
CA CYS A 105 0.89 10.95 -8.59
C CYS A 105 0.36 12.14 -9.37
N VAL A 106 0.72 12.22 -10.64
CA VAL A 106 0.12 13.17 -11.55
C VAL A 106 -1.32 12.73 -11.84
N GLU A 107 -2.27 13.65 -11.68
CA GLU A 107 -3.65 13.37 -12.01
C GLU A 107 -3.82 13.44 -13.53
N GLU A 108 -4.18 12.32 -14.15
CA GLU A 108 -4.45 12.31 -15.56
C GLU A 108 -5.74 13.05 -15.84
N GLU A 109 -5.64 14.11 -16.66
CA GLU A 109 -6.83 14.68 -17.19
C GLU A 109 -7.44 13.69 -18.17
N LYS A 110 -8.62 13.30 -17.88
CA LYS A 110 -9.39 12.61 -18.83
C LYS A 110 -9.70 13.59 -19.93
N ASN A 111 -8.87 13.56 -20.85
CA ASN A 111 -9.15 14.38 -21.89
C ASN A 111 -10.10 13.83 -22.77
N ASN A 112 -11.01 14.32 -22.71
CA ASN A 112 -11.75 14.22 -23.48
C ASN A 112 -11.61 14.55 -24.80
N GLY A 113 -11.07 14.42 -25.17
CA GLY A 113 -11.08 14.79 -26.25
C GLY A 113 -10.72 15.32 -27.01
N ASN A 114 -10.51 15.36 -26.64
CA ASN A 114 -10.40 15.69 -27.26
C ASN A 114 -9.96 15.65 -27.82
N ALA A 115 -9.78 15.54 -27.85
CA ALA A 115 -9.62 15.64 -28.36
C ALA A 115 -9.34 15.93 -28.82
#